data_ff69b54b4deb6543752f27c4c7e88bac
#
_entry.id   ff69b54b4deb6543752f27c4c7e88bac
#
_cell.length_a   1.000
_cell.length_b   1.000
_cell.length_c   1.000
_cell.angle_alpha   90.00
_cell.angle_beta   90.00
_cell.angle_gamma   90.00
#
_symmetry.space_group_name_H-M   'P 1'
#
loop_
_entity.id
_entity.type
_entity.pdbx_description
1 polymer ?
#
loop_
_entity_poly.entity_id
_entity_poly.type
_entity_poly.pdbx_seq_one_letter_code
_entity_poly.pdbx_strand_id
1 'polypeptide(L)'
;MAFQGDSIYWVEVEKVVPNPFQPRREFDENKLRELADSIRMYGVLQPLTVTRKEVQRDDHTFFTEYELIAGERRLRASKLAGVAQVPVIIREGEQSEQEKLELAIIENLQREDLNAVDRALAFKQLADAFGLSHAQVAEKVGRSREYVSNSIRLLGLPEHMLDAVKHADISEGHARTLLMLNDKPEEQEVIFKEVKLKKLSVREV
;
A
#
# COMPACT_ATOMS: atom_id res chain seq x y z
N MET A 1 12.32 24.45 -7.82
CA MET A 1 11.92 24.00 -6.47
C MET A 1 13.18 23.53 -5.76
N ALA A 2 13.57 24.24 -4.70
CA ALA A 2 14.73 23.82 -3.91
C ALA A 2 14.36 22.54 -3.16
N PHE A 3 15.15 21.48 -3.30
CA PHE A 3 15.11 20.32 -2.41
C PHE A 3 15.52 20.82 -1.02
N GLN A 4 14.54 21.06 -0.14
CA GLN A 4 14.82 21.11 1.29
C GLN A 4 15.24 19.70 1.68
N GLY A 5 16.51 19.50 1.98
CA GLY A 5 17.02 18.22 2.47
C GLY A 5 16.27 17.87 3.75
N ASP A 6 15.58 16.74 3.73
CA ASP A 6 14.84 16.22 4.89
C ASP A 6 15.85 15.98 6.03
N SER A 7 15.81 16.77 7.08
CA SER A 7 16.66 16.57 8.26
C SER A 7 16.25 15.28 8.98
N ILE A 8 17.25 14.47 9.35
CA ILE A 8 17.02 13.22 10.11
C ILE A 8 17.16 13.55 11.60
N TYR A 9 16.16 13.20 12.37
CA TYR A 9 16.11 13.35 13.82
C TYR A 9 16.12 11.97 14.49
N TRP A 10 16.67 11.89 15.71
CA TRP A 10 16.62 10.70 16.53
C TRP A 10 15.50 10.86 17.56
N VAL A 11 14.54 9.95 17.53
CA VAL A 11 13.36 9.97 18.37
C VAL A 11 13.26 8.67 19.16
N GLU A 12 12.88 8.75 20.44
CA GLU A 12 12.62 7.59 21.27
C GLU A 12 11.53 6.71 20.62
N VAL A 13 11.80 5.40 20.49
CA VAL A 13 10.91 4.47 19.81
C VAL A 13 9.52 4.42 20.42
N GLU A 14 9.42 4.65 21.75
CA GLU A 14 8.18 4.67 22.52
C GLU A 14 7.30 5.89 22.19
N LYS A 15 7.90 6.99 21.71
CA LYS A 15 7.17 8.20 21.31
C LYS A 15 6.61 8.10 19.90
N VAL A 16 6.98 7.02 19.15
CA VAL A 16 6.45 6.79 17.81
C VAL A 16 5.24 5.88 17.89
N VAL A 17 4.07 6.45 17.60
CA VAL A 17 2.78 5.74 17.59
C VAL A 17 2.43 5.27 16.18
N PRO A 18 1.86 4.06 16.04
CA PRO A 18 1.42 3.54 14.73
C PRO A 18 0.28 4.38 14.16
N ASN A 19 0.20 4.44 12.82
CA ASN A 19 -0.95 5.03 12.16
C ASN A 19 -2.16 4.08 12.26
N PRO A 20 -3.32 4.51 12.82
CA PRO A 20 -4.51 3.69 12.95
C PRO A 20 -5.13 3.26 11.61
N PHE A 21 -4.80 3.94 10.52
CA PHE A 21 -5.31 3.68 9.16
C PHE A 21 -4.40 2.79 8.31
N GLN A 22 -3.35 2.18 8.88
CA GLN A 22 -2.46 1.28 8.14
C GLN A 22 -3.24 0.09 7.56
N PRO A 23 -3.24 -0.11 6.24
CA PRO A 23 -4.00 -1.17 5.58
C PRO A 23 -3.45 -2.57 5.87
N ARG A 24 -2.17 -2.68 6.21
CA ARG A 24 -1.50 -3.96 6.47
C ARG A 24 -1.59 -4.33 7.94
N ARG A 25 -2.43 -5.34 8.26
CA ARG A 25 -2.59 -5.88 9.63
C ARG A 25 -1.80 -7.16 9.88
N GLU A 26 -1.48 -7.91 8.83
CA GLU A 26 -0.74 -9.17 8.94
C GLU A 26 0.73 -8.97 8.54
N PHE A 27 1.62 -9.41 9.40
CA PHE A 27 3.06 -9.36 9.20
C PHE A 27 3.63 -10.76 9.43
N ASP A 28 4.48 -11.21 8.52
CA ASP A 28 5.25 -12.44 8.68
C ASP A 28 6.23 -12.26 9.84
N GLU A 29 5.99 -12.98 10.94
CA GLU A 29 6.79 -12.89 12.15
C GLU A 29 8.24 -13.26 11.94
N ASN A 30 8.54 -14.22 11.06
CA ASN A 30 9.92 -14.65 10.80
C ASN A 30 10.70 -13.51 10.12
N LYS A 31 10.11 -12.91 9.08
CA LYS A 31 10.70 -11.76 8.39
C LYS A 31 10.82 -10.52 9.30
N LEU A 32 9.96 -10.41 10.30
CA LEU A 32 10.04 -9.31 11.27
C LEU A 32 11.19 -9.53 12.27
N ARG A 33 11.41 -10.77 12.70
CA ARG A 33 12.55 -11.15 13.56
C ARG A 33 13.89 -10.97 12.84
N GLU A 34 14.01 -11.43 11.59
CA GLU A 34 15.20 -11.21 10.77
C GLU A 34 15.54 -9.71 10.66
N LEU A 35 14.52 -8.87 10.44
CA LEU A 35 14.71 -7.43 10.40
C LEU A 35 15.12 -6.87 11.77
N ALA A 36 14.56 -7.37 12.87
CA ALA A 36 14.96 -6.96 14.21
C ALA A 36 16.41 -7.32 14.53
N ASP A 37 16.88 -8.49 14.11
CA ASP A 37 18.29 -8.91 14.27
C ASP A 37 19.21 -8.02 13.43
N SER A 38 18.83 -7.68 12.21
CA SER A 38 19.57 -6.72 11.39
C SER A 38 19.63 -5.33 12.06
N ILE A 39 18.52 -4.87 12.64
CA ILE A 39 18.48 -3.57 13.34
C ILE A 39 19.34 -3.57 14.60
N ARG A 40 19.48 -4.70 15.32
CA ARG A 40 20.41 -4.80 16.46
C ARG A 40 21.85 -4.65 16.03
N MET A 41 22.22 -5.20 14.86
CA MET A 41 23.60 -5.17 14.38
C MET A 41 23.99 -3.85 13.72
N TYR A 42 23.11 -3.27 12.94
CA TYR A 42 23.43 -2.16 12.04
C TYR A 42 22.62 -0.88 12.32
N GLY A 43 21.66 -0.94 13.23
CA GLY A 43 20.69 0.15 13.42
C GLY A 43 19.65 0.21 12.31
N VAL A 44 18.81 1.24 12.37
CA VAL A 44 17.78 1.51 11.34
C VAL A 44 18.43 2.32 10.22
N LEU A 45 18.77 1.67 9.11
CA LEU A 45 19.48 2.29 7.98
C LEU A 45 18.61 3.29 7.19
N GLN A 46 17.31 3.04 7.10
CA GLN A 46 16.38 3.95 6.43
C GLN A 46 15.47 4.61 7.47
N PRO A 47 15.44 5.95 7.55
CA PRO A 47 14.60 6.67 8.51
C PRO A 47 13.11 6.32 8.36
N LEU A 48 12.38 6.39 9.47
CA LEU A 48 10.91 6.38 9.44
C LEU A 48 10.41 7.76 9.05
N THR A 49 9.22 7.84 8.49
CA THR A 49 8.57 9.14 8.24
C THR A 49 7.46 9.33 9.25
N VAL A 50 7.46 10.44 9.95
CA VAL A 50 6.53 10.74 11.05
C VAL A 50 5.99 12.17 10.95
N THR A 51 4.83 12.41 11.54
CA THR A 51 4.29 13.74 11.83
C THR A 51 4.40 14.01 13.31
N ARG A 52 4.82 15.20 13.69
CA ARG A 52 4.83 15.66 15.09
C ARG A 52 3.42 16.03 15.52
N LYS A 53 2.97 15.49 16.67
CA LYS A 53 1.71 15.85 17.33
C LYS A 53 1.99 16.31 18.74
N GLU A 54 1.32 17.36 19.17
CA GLU A 54 1.26 17.76 20.58
C GLU A 54 -0.02 17.19 21.18
N VAL A 55 0.12 16.34 22.18
CA VAL A 55 -1.00 15.68 22.87
C VAL A 55 -1.08 16.22 24.28
N GLN A 56 -2.27 16.71 24.68
CA GLN A 56 -2.53 17.16 26.02
C GLN A 56 -2.89 15.97 26.92
N ARG A 57 -2.25 15.86 28.07
CA ARG A 57 -2.63 14.91 29.12
C ARG A 57 -3.73 15.47 30.02
N ASP A 58 -4.34 14.59 30.77
CA ASP A 58 -5.40 14.95 31.74
C ASP A 58 -4.95 15.97 32.82
N ASP A 59 -3.64 16.05 33.08
CA ASP A 59 -3.01 17.00 33.99
C ASP A 59 -2.68 18.36 33.35
N HIS A 60 -3.20 18.64 32.15
CA HIS A 60 -2.95 19.83 31.35
C HIS A 60 -1.49 20.00 30.89
N THR A 61 -0.62 18.99 31.05
CA THR A 61 0.72 19.00 30.43
C THR A 61 0.66 18.60 28.96
N PHE A 62 1.51 19.23 28.14
CA PHE A 62 1.67 18.85 26.73
C PHE A 62 2.90 17.96 26.59
N PHE A 63 2.75 16.89 25.80
CA PHE A 63 3.88 16.06 25.40
C PHE A 63 3.86 15.84 23.89
N THR A 64 5.03 15.64 23.34
CA THR A 64 5.20 15.42 21.90
C THR A 64 5.14 13.93 21.61
N GLU A 65 4.22 13.52 20.73
CA GLU A 65 4.18 12.22 20.06
C GLU A 65 4.52 12.37 18.59
N TYR A 66 4.98 11.29 18.00
CA TYR A 66 5.29 11.22 16.58
C TYR A 66 4.43 10.14 15.93
N GLU A 67 3.45 10.56 15.13
CA GLU A 67 2.59 9.61 14.43
C GLU A 67 3.27 9.11 13.16
N LEU A 68 3.34 7.79 13.01
CA LEU A 68 4.00 7.14 11.89
C LEU A 68 3.22 7.33 10.60
N ILE A 69 3.85 7.91 9.57
CA ILE A 69 3.35 7.98 8.19
C ILE A 69 3.81 6.74 7.42
N ALA A 70 5.11 6.43 7.46
CA ALA A 70 5.69 5.30 6.73
C ALA A 70 6.80 4.61 7.54
N GLY A 71 6.90 3.28 7.41
CA GLY A 71 7.93 2.47 8.06
C GLY A 71 7.43 1.53 9.16
N GLU A 72 6.16 1.08 9.14
CA GLU A 72 5.54 0.22 10.17
C GLU A 72 6.39 -1.03 10.50
N ARG A 73 6.91 -1.73 9.48
CA ARG A 73 7.77 -2.90 9.71
C ARG A 73 9.04 -2.54 10.46
N ARG A 74 9.65 -1.39 10.12
CA ARG A 74 10.87 -0.88 10.79
C ARG A 74 10.56 -0.49 12.23
N LEU A 75 9.43 0.18 12.49
CA LEU A 75 9.01 0.51 13.85
C LEU A 75 8.81 -0.75 14.71
N ARG A 76 8.07 -1.74 14.21
CA ARG A 76 7.84 -2.99 14.94
C ARG A 76 9.13 -3.78 15.17
N ALA A 77 9.97 -3.89 14.14
CA ALA A 77 11.26 -4.54 14.27
C ALA A 77 12.20 -3.81 15.23
N SER A 78 12.16 -2.47 15.29
CA SER A 78 12.91 -1.65 16.25
C SER A 78 12.46 -1.91 17.68
N LYS A 79 11.14 -2.01 17.93
CA LYS A 79 10.60 -2.40 19.23
C LYS A 79 11.03 -3.81 19.63
N LEU A 80 10.97 -4.78 18.72
CA LEU A 80 11.46 -6.14 18.95
C LEU A 80 12.99 -6.20 19.17
N ALA A 81 13.74 -5.34 18.50
CA ALA A 81 15.19 -5.23 18.66
C ALA A 81 15.58 -4.58 20.01
N GLY A 82 14.69 -3.88 20.69
CA GLY A 82 14.95 -3.18 21.94
C GLY A 82 15.82 -1.93 21.79
N VAL A 83 15.82 -1.30 20.59
CA VAL A 83 16.57 -0.05 20.38
C VAL A 83 15.82 1.12 21.04
N ALA A 84 16.56 2.02 21.70
CA ALA A 84 15.98 3.14 22.44
C ALA A 84 15.48 4.25 21.51
N GLN A 85 16.16 4.47 20.38
CA GLN A 85 15.85 5.54 19.44
C GLN A 85 15.88 5.03 18.00
N VAL A 86 15.10 5.70 17.16
CA VAL A 86 15.05 5.45 15.71
C VAL A 86 15.25 6.75 14.93
N PRO A 87 15.92 6.70 13.77
CA PRO A 87 16.04 7.86 12.90
C PRO A 87 14.67 8.12 12.23
N VAL A 88 14.22 9.36 12.26
CA VAL A 88 12.97 9.79 11.67
C VAL A 88 13.16 11.04 10.80
N ILE A 89 12.35 11.15 9.76
CA ILE A 89 12.12 12.39 9.01
C ILE A 89 10.79 12.94 9.50
N ILE A 90 10.82 14.15 10.08
CA ILE A 90 9.61 14.81 10.57
C ILE A 90 9.03 15.63 9.41
N ARG A 91 7.82 15.28 9.00
CA ARG A 91 7.06 16.13 8.08
C ARG A 91 6.34 17.19 8.91
N GLU A 92 6.69 18.46 8.68
CA GLU A 92 6.01 19.58 9.29
C GLU A 92 4.69 19.85 8.56
N GLY A 93 3.64 20.00 9.33
CA GLY A 93 2.26 20.24 8.91
C GLY A 93 1.32 19.24 9.54
N GLU A 94 0.17 19.68 9.98
CA GLU A 94 -0.95 18.80 10.28
C GLU A 94 -1.40 18.17 8.95
N GLN A 95 -0.78 17.05 8.58
CA GLN A 95 -1.35 16.25 7.51
C GLN A 95 -2.75 15.84 7.97
N SER A 96 -3.74 16.22 7.19
CA SER A 96 -5.10 15.78 7.43
C SER A 96 -5.11 14.25 7.47
N GLU A 97 -6.02 13.65 8.22
CA GLU A 97 -6.20 12.18 8.24
C GLU A 97 -6.32 11.62 6.82
N GLN A 98 -6.85 12.42 5.90
CA GLN A 98 -6.93 12.12 4.47
C GLN A 98 -5.56 12.03 3.80
N GLU A 99 -4.66 12.98 4.03
CA GLU A 99 -3.31 12.95 3.43
C GLU A 99 -2.48 11.77 3.95
N LYS A 100 -2.64 11.39 5.22
CA LYS A 100 -1.98 10.21 5.79
C LYS A 100 -2.49 8.92 5.14
N LEU A 101 -3.80 8.80 4.95
CA LEU A 101 -4.42 7.67 4.28
C LEU A 101 -3.94 7.59 2.82
N GLU A 102 -3.89 8.72 2.13
CA GLU A 102 -3.41 8.80 0.75
C GLU A 102 -1.97 8.28 0.62
N LEU A 103 -1.06 8.79 1.46
CA LEU A 103 0.34 8.36 1.46
C LEU A 103 0.49 6.87 1.79
N ALA A 104 -0.29 6.35 2.72
CA ALA A 104 -0.27 4.93 3.08
C ALA A 104 -0.72 4.04 1.90
N ILE A 105 -1.74 4.44 1.13
CA ILE A 105 -2.18 3.71 -0.05
C ILE A 105 -1.13 3.77 -1.16
N ILE A 106 -0.53 4.95 -1.39
CA ILE A 106 0.51 5.13 -2.42
C ILE A 106 1.76 4.31 -2.07
N GLU A 107 2.20 4.30 -0.80
CA GLU A 107 3.34 3.47 -0.36
C GLU A 107 3.07 1.98 -0.63
N ASN A 108 1.86 1.52 -0.29
CA ASN A 108 1.49 0.13 -0.54
C ASN A 108 1.47 -0.22 -2.04
N LEU A 109 1.06 0.72 -2.90
CA LEU A 109 1.07 0.56 -4.36
C LEU A 109 2.49 0.47 -4.98
N GLN A 110 3.51 1.00 -4.29
CA GLN A 110 4.90 0.94 -4.75
C GLN A 110 5.58 -0.41 -4.45
N ARG A 111 4.87 -1.34 -3.81
CA ARG A 111 5.41 -2.66 -3.53
C ARG A 111 5.50 -3.50 -4.80
N GLU A 112 6.65 -4.17 -4.98
CA GLU A 112 6.93 -5.02 -6.16
C GLU A 112 6.08 -6.30 -6.19
N ASP A 113 5.60 -6.76 -5.03
CA ASP A 113 4.87 -8.02 -4.87
C ASP A 113 3.34 -7.90 -4.97
N LEU A 114 2.81 -6.74 -5.38
CA LEU A 114 1.37 -6.53 -5.48
C LEU A 114 0.78 -7.24 -6.69
N ASN A 115 -0.18 -8.15 -6.46
CA ASN A 115 -0.91 -8.76 -7.57
C ASN A 115 -1.87 -7.76 -8.26
N ALA A 116 -2.38 -8.13 -9.44
CA ALA A 116 -3.20 -7.24 -10.27
C ALA A 116 -4.52 -6.84 -9.58
N VAL A 117 -5.12 -7.71 -8.78
CA VAL A 117 -6.40 -7.44 -8.08
C VAL A 117 -6.17 -6.50 -6.90
N ASP A 118 -5.16 -6.75 -6.06
CA ASP A 118 -4.84 -5.88 -4.93
C ASP A 118 -4.44 -4.47 -5.40
N ARG A 119 -3.69 -4.38 -6.52
CA ARG A 119 -3.39 -3.10 -7.17
C ARG A 119 -4.64 -2.37 -7.66
N ALA A 120 -5.58 -3.08 -8.28
CA ALA A 120 -6.85 -2.52 -8.73
C ALA A 120 -7.69 -1.99 -7.57
N LEU A 121 -7.75 -2.73 -6.46
CA LEU A 121 -8.43 -2.32 -5.22
C LEU A 121 -7.80 -1.05 -4.63
N ALA A 122 -6.47 -0.95 -4.61
CA ALA A 122 -5.79 0.24 -4.11
C ALA A 122 -6.06 1.47 -5.00
N PHE A 123 -6.07 1.32 -6.34
CA PHE A 123 -6.45 2.43 -7.22
C PHE A 123 -7.90 2.86 -7.03
N LYS A 124 -8.81 1.90 -6.87
CA LYS A 124 -10.21 2.19 -6.57
C LYS A 124 -10.36 2.91 -5.23
N GLN A 125 -9.65 2.44 -4.20
CA GLN A 125 -9.66 3.08 -2.88
C GLN A 125 -9.17 4.53 -2.93
N LEU A 126 -8.10 4.83 -3.69
CA LEU A 126 -7.65 6.21 -3.92
C LEU A 126 -8.73 7.05 -4.62
N ALA A 127 -9.36 6.52 -5.68
CA ALA A 127 -10.39 7.24 -6.40
C ALA A 127 -11.60 7.54 -5.49
N ASP A 128 -12.12 6.54 -4.78
CA ASP A 128 -13.34 6.65 -3.98
C ASP A 128 -13.12 7.49 -2.70
N ALA A 129 -12.01 7.26 -1.97
CA ALA A 129 -11.75 7.95 -0.70
C ALA A 129 -11.47 9.45 -0.87
N PHE A 130 -10.88 9.84 -2.00
CA PHE A 130 -10.45 11.24 -2.24
C PHE A 130 -11.21 11.92 -3.37
N GLY A 131 -12.23 11.27 -3.95
CA GLY A 131 -13.01 11.82 -5.07
C GLY A 131 -12.17 12.09 -6.32
N LEU A 132 -11.10 11.29 -6.55
CA LEU A 132 -10.15 11.50 -7.63
C LEU A 132 -10.62 10.84 -8.92
N SER A 133 -10.44 11.53 -10.03
CA SER A 133 -10.55 10.92 -11.35
C SER A 133 -9.40 9.95 -11.61
N HIS A 134 -9.58 8.97 -12.50
CA HIS A 134 -8.51 8.04 -12.89
C HIS A 134 -7.25 8.74 -13.42
N ALA A 135 -7.38 9.93 -14.03
CA ALA A 135 -6.25 10.73 -14.48
C ALA A 135 -5.43 11.27 -13.29
N GLN A 136 -6.12 11.78 -12.25
CA GLN A 136 -5.46 12.28 -11.03
C GLN A 136 -4.81 11.16 -10.23
N VAL A 137 -5.47 9.99 -10.12
CA VAL A 137 -4.85 8.80 -9.52
C VAL A 137 -3.59 8.41 -10.30
N ALA A 138 -3.65 8.40 -11.63
CA ALA A 138 -2.52 8.04 -12.48
C ALA A 138 -1.32 8.99 -12.28
N GLU A 139 -1.56 10.30 -12.21
CA GLU A 139 -0.54 11.32 -11.94
C GLU A 139 0.14 11.07 -10.59
N LYS A 140 -0.65 10.81 -9.53
CA LYS A 140 -0.14 10.56 -8.16
C LYS A 140 0.72 9.31 -8.06
N VAL A 141 0.39 8.26 -8.82
CA VAL A 141 1.12 6.97 -8.76
C VAL A 141 2.17 6.80 -9.88
N GLY A 142 2.36 7.82 -10.73
CA GLY A 142 3.34 7.79 -11.82
C GLY A 142 3.02 6.77 -12.92
N ARG A 143 1.73 6.59 -13.25
CA ARG A 143 1.25 5.66 -14.27
C ARG A 143 0.41 6.37 -15.32
N SER A 144 0.07 5.68 -16.42
CA SER A 144 -0.87 6.24 -17.41
C SER A 144 -2.33 6.11 -16.90
N ARG A 145 -3.20 7.02 -17.37
CA ARG A 145 -4.64 6.97 -17.10
C ARG A 145 -5.26 5.65 -17.54
N GLU A 146 -4.84 5.17 -18.72
CA GLU A 146 -5.30 3.90 -19.30
C GLU A 146 -4.93 2.72 -18.41
N TYR A 147 -3.72 2.73 -17.85
CA TYR A 147 -3.26 1.69 -16.92
C TYR A 147 -4.15 1.64 -15.67
N VAL A 148 -4.39 2.77 -15.02
CA VAL A 148 -5.25 2.86 -13.83
C VAL A 148 -6.68 2.45 -14.16
N SER A 149 -7.26 2.98 -15.25
CA SER A 149 -8.62 2.65 -15.67
C SER A 149 -8.80 1.16 -15.99
N ASN A 150 -7.85 0.56 -16.70
CA ASN A 150 -7.89 -0.86 -17.02
C ASN A 150 -7.73 -1.74 -15.79
N SER A 151 -6.87 -1.35 -14.83
CA SER A 151 -6.74 -2.06 -13.56
C SER A 151 -8.04 -2.03 -12.76
N ILE A 152 -8.67 -0.86 -12.59
CA ILE A 152 -9.94 -0.74 -11.85
C ILE A 152 -11.06 -1.55 -12.53
N ARG A 153 -11.10 -1.56 -13.86
CA ARG A 153 -12.11 -2.35 -14.62
C ARG A 153 -12.04 -3.85 -14.32
N LEU A 154 -10.86 -4.40 -13.96
CA LEU A 154 -10.75 -5.81 -13.58
C LEU A 154 -11.71 -6.20 -12.45
N LEU A 155 -11.99 -5.28 -11.53
CA LEU A 155 -12.89 -5.52 -10.42
C LEU A 155 -14.36 -5.72 -10.83
N GLY A 156 -14.68 -5.56 -12.10
CA GLY A 156 -15.98 -5.90 -12.68
C GLY A 156 -16.14 -7.37 -13.01
N LEU A 157 -15.09 -8.20 -12.89
CA LEU A 157 -15.20 -9.64 -13.08
C LEU A 157 -15.87 -10.33 -11.87
N PRO A 158 -16.51 -11.49 -12.07
CA PRO A 158 -16.97 -12.34 -10.97
C PRO A 158 -15.83 -12.74 -10.03
N GLU A 159 -16.15 -12.92 -8.75
CA GLU A 159 -15.18 -13.18 -7.68
C GLU A 159 -14.23 -14.34 -7.97
N HIS A 160 -14.76 -15.48 -8.44
CA HIS A 160 -13.95 -16.66 -8.78
C HIS A 160 -12.95 -16.42 -9.93
N MET A 161 -13.25 -15.49 -10.86
CA MET A 161 -12.32 -15.08 -11.91
C MET A 161 -11.27 -14.12 -11.37
N LEU A 162 -11.64 -13.22 -10.43
CA LEU A 162 -10.68 -12.38 -9.72
C LEU A 162 -9.69 -13.20 -8.90
N ASP A 163 -10.18 -14.26 -8.22
CA ASP A 163 -9.30 -15.18 -7.50
C ASP A 163 -8.32 -15.88 -8.43
N ALA A 164 -8.75 -16.29 -9.62
CA ALA A 164 -7.86 -16.89 -10.61
C ALA A 164 -6.77 -15.89 -11.09
N VAL A 165 -7.10 -14.59 -11.23
CA VAL A 165 -6.11 -13.54 -11.51
C VAL A 165 -5.15 -13.35 -10.32
N LYS A 166 -5.68 -13.35 -9.12
CA LYS A 166 -4.91 -13.14 -7.88
C LYS A 166 -3.87 -14.23 -7.67
N HIS A 167 -4.21 -15.48 -7.99
CA HIS A 167 -3.32 -16.63 -7.90
C HIS A 167 -2.47 -16.86 -9.16
N ALA A 168 -2.55 -15.95 -10.14
CA ALA A 168 -1.86 -16.07 -11.43
C ALA A 168 -2.24 -17.32 -12.27
N ASP A 169 -3.41 -17.92 -12.02
CA ASP A 169 -3.97 -19.00 -12.85
C ASP A 169 -4.30 -18.49 -14.27
N ILE A 170 -4.74 -17.21 -14.35
CA ILE A 170 -4.93 -16.48 -15.58
C ILE A 170 -4.23 -15.12 -15.50
N SER A 171 -3.77 -14.61 -16.63
CA SER A 171 -3.09 -13.30 -16.69
C SER A 171 -4.08 -12.12 -16.69
N GLU A 172 -3.58 -10.94 -16.35
CA GLU A 172 -4.33 -9.67 -16.47
C GLU A 172 -4.84 -9.43 -17.92
N GLY A 173 -4.11 -9.92 -18.93
CA GLY A 173 -4.53 -9.89 -20.32
C GLY A 173 -5.80 -10.71 -20.56
N HIS A 174 -5.85 -11.95 -20.05
CA HIS A 174 -7.05 -12.80 -20.11
C HIS A 174 -8.23 -12.17 -19.40
N ALA A 175 -8.00 -11.61 -18.23
CA ALA A 175 -9.04 -10.91 -17.46
C ALA A 175 -9.66 -9.75 -18.24
N ARG A 176 -8.85 -8.97 -18.98
CA ARG A 176 -9.35 -7.88 -19.84
C ARG A 176 -10.20 -8.39 -21.01
N THR A 177 -9.84 -9.52 -21.60
CA THR A 177 -10.64 -10.13 -22.67
C THR A 177 -11.97 -10.65 -22.12
N LEU A 178 -11.95 -11.32 -20.96
CA LEU A 178 -13.16 -11.80 -20.30
C LEU A 178 -14.13 -10.65 -19.93
N LEU A 179 -13.62 -9.49 -19.55
CA LEU A 179 -14.44 -8.29 -19.29
C LEU A 179 -15.24 -7.80 -20.50
N MET A 180 -14.82 -8.11 -21.73
CA MET A 180 -15.58 -7.76 -22.94
C MET A 180 -16.88 -8.54 -23.04
N LEU A 181 -17.01 -9.65 -22.30
CA LEU A 181 -18.18 -10.51 -22.26
C LEU A 181 -19.03 -10.30 -20.99
N ASN A 182 -18.87 -9.17 -20.32
CA ASN A 182 -19.54 -8.90 -19.04
C ASN A 182 -21.08 -8.83 -19.17
N ASP A 183 -21.57 -8.56 -20.36
CA ASP A 183 -23.00 -8.60 -20.77
C ASP A 183 -23.49 -10.00 -21.14
N LYS A 184 -22.58 -10.98 -21.26
CA LYS A 184 -22.83 -12.37 -21.66
C LYS A 184 -22.19 -13.38 -20.67
N PRO A 185 -22.74 -13.50 -19.44
CA PRO A 185 -22.10 -14.26 -18.37
C PRO A 185 -21.91 -15.75 -18.69
N GLU A 186 -22.81 -16.36 -19.48
CA GLU A 186 -22.68 -17.75 -19.90
C GLU A 186 -21.48 -17.99 -20.83
N GLU A 187 -21.33 -17.10 -21.84
CA GLU A 187 -20.17 -17.16 -22.76
C GLU A 187 -18.86 -16.86 -22.02
N GLN A 188 -18.88 -15.89 -21.12
CA GLN A 188 -17.73 -15.51 -20.27
C GLN A 188 -17.24 -16.73 -19.44
N GLU A 189 -18.15 -17.47 -18.83
CA GLU A 189 -17.84 -18.64 -18.01
C GLU A 189 -17.27 -19.80 -18.85
N VAL A 190 -17.80 -20.03 -20.05
CA VAL A 190 -17.28 -21.06 -20.98
C VAL A 190 -15.85 -20.72 -21.37
N ILE A 191 -15.59 -19.49 -21.80
CA ILE A 191 -14.25 -19.06 -22.23
C ILE A 191 -13.27 -19.09 -21.04
N PHE A 192 -13.69 -18.67 -19.85
CA PHE A 192 -12.85 -18.76 -18.65
C PHE A 192 -12.40 -20.20 -18.37
N LYS A 193 -13.31 -21.18 -18.45
CA LYS A 193 -12.97 -22.59 -18.28
C LYS A 193 -12.01 -23.09 -19.36
N GLU A 194 -12.20 -22.67 -20.61
CA GLU A 194 -11.30 -23.05 -21.70
C GLU A 194 -9.89 -22.49 -21.50
N VAL A 195 -9.78 -21.22 -21.08
CA VAL A 195 -8.49 -20.58 -20.77
C VAL A 195 -7.73 -21.37 -19.70
N LYS A 196 -8.42 -21.78 -18.62
CA LYS A 196 -7.78 -22.57 -17.54
C LYS A 196 -7.40 -23.98 -17.98
N LEU A 197 -8.26 -24.67 -18.71
CA LEU A 197 -8.05 -26.06 -19.10
C LEU A 197 -7.02 -26.22 -20.23
N LYS A 198 -7.12 -25.38 -21.26
CA LYS A 198 -6.29 -25.46 -22.47
C LYS A 198 -5.05 -24.60 -22.42
N LYS A 199 -4.88 -23.76 -21.36
CA LYS A 199 -3.81 -22.77 -21.22
C LYS A 199 -3.68 -21.88 -22.44
N LEU A 200 -4.81 -21.41 -22.97
CA LEU A 200 -4.87 -20.54 -24.14
C LEU A 200 -4.08 -19.26 -23.90
N SER A 201 -3.46 -18.75 -24.94
CA SER A 201 -2.84 -17.41 -24.90
C SER A 201 -3.91 -16.31 -25.03
N VAL A 202 -3.58 -15.08 -24.60
CA VAL A 202 -4.48 -13.91 -24.73
C VAL A 202 -4.95 -13.63 -26.17
N ARG A 203 -4.19 -14.11 -27.19
CA ARG A 203 -4.54 -13.93 -28.60
C ARG A 203 -5.50 -14.98 -29.12
N GLU A 204 -5.62 -16.11 -28.45
CA GLU A 204 -6.51 -17.21 -28.78
C GLU A 204 -7.89 -17.07 -28.14
N VAL A 205 -8.01 -16.17 -27.18
CA VAL A 205 -9.24 -15.78 -26.46
C VAL A 205 -9.84 -14.54 -27.12
#